data_94b2d354c7f712205c9cd66451b71c2a
#
_entry.id   94b2d354c7f712205c9cd66451b71c2a
#
_cell.length_a   1.000
_cell.length_b   1.000
_cell.length_c   1.000
_cell.angle_alpha   90.00
_cell.angle_beta   90.00
_cell.angle_gamma   90.00
#
_symmetry.space_group_name_H-M   'P 1'
#
loop_
_entity.id
_entity.type
_entity.pdbx_description
1 polymer ?
#
loop_
_entity_poly.entity_id
_entity_poly.type
_entity_poly.pdbx_seq_one_letter_code
_entity_poly.pdbx_strand_id
1 'polypeptide(L)'
;MQKVEYQNNADSKIKKIYTKKHHDTIEDLEKLLEKGVPNLTMSEIASRLKISLRTLYEIAPSKDQLILMTMDKILIKLGKFALDSVSEIQSPIEKLEQYLFIVNQAVGPKFNTFLKDIEKINGSQKMA
;
A
#
# COMPACT_ATOMS: atom_id res chain seq x y z
N MET A 1 -19.83 -1.97 -14.53
CA MET A 1 -20.73 -0.86 -14.25
C MET A 1 -21.06 -0.75 -12.77
N GLN A 2 -21.63 -1.77 -12.17
CA GLN A 2 -21.90 -1.77 -10.74
C GLN A 2 -20.64 -1.59 -9.92
N LYS A 3 -19.53 -2.12 -10.42
CA LYS A 3 -18.23 -2.01 -9.76
C LYS A 3 -17.77 -0.55 -9.65
N VAL A 4 -18.06 0.24 -10.66
CA VAL A 4 -17.72 1.67 -10.65
C VAL A 4 -18.57 2.42 -9.63
N GLU A 5 -19.86 2.14 -9.58
CA GLU A 5 -20.75 2.75 -8.61
C GLU A 5 -20.36 2.40 -7.19
N TYR A 6 -20.01 1.15 -6.96
CA TYR A 6 -19.55 0.70 -5.65
C TYR A 6 -18.31 1.45 -5.21
N GLN A 7 -17.34 1.60 -6.10
CA GLN A 7 -16.13 2.33 -5.81
C GLN A 7 -16.39 3.80 -5.53
N ASN A 8 -17.30 4.40 -6.28
CA ASN A 8 -17.65 5.80 -6.08
C ASN A 8 -18.30 6.02 -4.72
N ASN A 9 -19.12 5.11 -4.27
CA ASN A 9 -19.74 5.20 -2.96
C ASN A 9 -18.71 5.04 -1.85
N ALA A 10 -17.82 4.09 -2.00
CA ALA A 10 -16.73 3.90 -1.05
C ALA A 10 -15.83 5.13 -1.02
N ASP A 11 -15.49 5.64 -2.20
CA ASP A 11 -14.66 6.84 -2.32
C ASP A 11 -15.30 8.04 -1.66
N SER A 12 -16.60 8.23 -1.83
CA SER A 12 -17.28 9.39 -1.26
C SER A 12 -17.28 9.35 0.27
N LYS A 13 -17.26 8.17 0.88
CA LYS A 13 -17.22 8.03 2.34
C LYS A 13 -15.83 8.16 2.90
N ILE A 14 -14.84 7.64 2.20
CA ILE A 14 -13.46 7.55 2.66
C ILE A 14 -12.64 8.69 2.12
N LYS A 15 -13.06 9.22 0.99
CA LYS A 15 -12.28 10.17 0.23
C LYS A 15 -12.20 11.50 0.94
N LYS A 16 -11.17 11.66 1.70
CA LYS A 16 -10.74 12.98 2.08
C LYS A 16 -10.25 13.64 0.80
N ILE A 17 -10.46 14.93 0.68
CA ILE A 17 -9.94 15.67 -0.44
C ILE A 17 -8.45 15.82 -0.19
N TYR A 18 -7.68 14.92 -0.79
CA TYR A 18 -6.23 15.02 -0.70
C TYR A 18 -5.73 16.07 -1.67
N THR A 19 -4.93 16.98 -1.16
CA THR A 19 -4.25 17.95 -1.99
C THR A 19 -3.13 17.29 -2.77
N LYS A 20 -2.57 18.02 -3.74
CA LYS A 20 -1.39 17.54 -4.46
C LYS A 20 -0.26 17.19 -3.50
N LYS A 21 -0.09 17.98 -2.45
CA LYS A 21 0.92 17.74 -1.43
C LYS A 21 0.70 16.40 -0.74
N HIS A 22 -0.55 16.06 -0.46
CA HIS A 22 -0.88 14.77 0.14
C HIS A 22 -0.53 13.62 -0.79
N HIS A 23 -0.84 13.75 -2.08
CA HIS A 23 -0.50 12.72 -3.06
C HIS A 23 1.00 12.53 -3.18
N ASP A 24 1.76 13.60 -3.25
CA ASP A 24 3.22 13.53 -3.32
C ASP A 24 3.78 12.86 -2.06
N THR A 25 3.22 13.18 -0.91
CA THR A 25 3.63 12.57 0.36
C THR A 25 3.35 11.07 0.36
N ILE A 26 2.21 10.66 -0.17
CA ILE A 26 1.86 9.24 -0.25
C ILE A 26 2.83 8.49 -1.14
N GLU A 27 3.24 9.09 -2.26
CA GLU A 27 4.23 8.47 -3.14
C GLU A 27 5.60 8.32 -2.44
N ASP A 28 6.02 9.35 -1.71
CA ASP A 28 7.26 9.27 -0.93
C ASP A 28 7.18 8.22 0.16
N LEU A 29 6.01 8.09 0.77
CA LEU A 29 5.76 7.08 1.79
C LEU A 29 5.84 5.67 1.21
N GLU A 30 5.34 5.46 0.00
CA GLU A 30 5.46 4.17 -0.66
C GLU A 30 6.93 3.77 -0.82
N LYS A 31 7.76 4.72 -1.23
CA LYS A 31 9.20 4.48 -1.38
C LYS A 31 9.86 4.18 -0.04
N LEU A 32 9.45 4.89 0.99
CA LEU A 32 9.98 4.69 2.33
C LEU A 32 9.61 3.30 2.85
N LEU A 33 8.37 2.88 2.66
CA LEU A 33 7.91 1.58 3.11
C LEU A 33 8.54 0.43 2.34
N GLU A 34 8.86 0.63 1.07
CA GLU A 34 9.58 -0.38 0.29
C GLU A 34 10.96 -0.68 0.89
N LYS A 35 11.55 0.29 1.57
CA LYS A 35 12.83 0.10 2.25
C LYS A 35 12.69 -0.53 3.62
N GLY A 36 11.44 -0.62 4.11
CA GLY A 36 11.15 -1.17 5.44
C GLY A 36 11.25 -0.12 6.52
N VAL A 37 10.14 0.12 7.24
CA VAL A 37 10.13 1.10 8.34
C VAL A 37 9.33 0.58 9.52
N PRO A 38 9.58 -0.67 9.96
CA PRO A 38 8.71 -1.29 10.96
C PRO A 38 8.74 -0.61 12.31
N ASN A 39 9.81 0.10 12.64
CA ASN A 39 10.01 0.63 13.99
C ASN A 39 9.96 2.16 14.07
N LEU A 40 9.49 2.82 13.02
CA LEU A 40 9.40 4.28 13.06
C LEU A 40 8.09 4.72 13.69
N THR A 41 8.18 5.77 14.50
CA THR A 41 6.99 6.43 15.03
C THR A 41 6.39 7.34 13.96
N MET A 42 5.15 7.79 14.17
CA MET A 42 4.54 8.75 13.25
C MET A 42 5.39 10.02 13.13
N SER A 43 5.95 10.49 14.25
CA SER A 43 6.82 11.66 14.23
C SER A 43 8.07 11.44 13.39
N GLU A 44 8.68 10.27 13.50
CA GLU A 44 9.86 9.93 12.72
C GLU A 44 9.54 9.83 11.24
N ILE A 45 8.40 9.24 10.91
CA ILE A 45 7.94 9.14 9.52
C ILE A 45 7.74 10.53 8.95
N ALA A 46 7.04 11.40 9.68
CA ALA A 46 6.81 12.77 9.24
C ALA A 46 8.12 13.50 9.00
N SER A 47 9.09 13.33 9.90
CA SER A 47 10.41 13.93 9.78
C SER A 47 11.13 13.46 8.51
N ARG A 48 11.10 12.18 8.24
CA ARG A 48 11.74 11.63 7.04
C ARG A 48 11.09 12.08 5.75
N LEU A 49 9.78 12.26 5.79
CA LEU A 49 9.03 12.74 4.62
C LEU A 49 9.07 14.27 4.50
N LYS A 50 9.68 14.95 5.48
CA LYS A 50 9.78 16.40 5.52
C LYS A 50 8.43 17.09 5.51
N ILE A 51 7.51 16.54 6.28
CA ILE A 51 6.17 17.10 6.46
C ILE A 51 5.89 17.24 7.95
N SER A 52 4.86 18.01 8.28
CA SER A 52 4.44 18.13 9.67
C SER A 52 3.71 16.87 10.11
N LEU A 53 3.75 16.60 11.40
CA LEU A 53 3.01 15.48 11.98
C LEU A 53 1.52 15.64 11.71
N ARG A 54 1.02 16.86 11.75
CA ARG A 54 -0.38 17.16 11.44
C ARG A 54 -0.74 16.72 10.04
N THR A 55 0.10 17.03 9.06
CA THR A 55 -0.12 16.63 7.67
C THR A 55 -0.19 15.11 7.56
N LEU A 56 0.67 14.41 8.27
CA LEU A 56 0.67 12.95 8.25
C LEU A 56 -0.64 12.39 8.82
N TYR A 57 -1.11 12.96 9.93
CA TYR A 57 -2.39 12.54 10.53
C TYR A 57 -3.59 12.90 9.66
N GLU A 58 -3.47 13.90 8.81
CA GLU A 58 -4.51 14.18 7.82
C GLU A 58 -4.61 13.08 6.77
N ILE A 59 -3.49 12.41 6.49
CA ILE A 59 -3.46 11.30 5.53
C ILE A 59 -4.03 10.03 6.16
N ALA A 60 -3.62 9.72 7.38
CA ALA A 60 -4.09 8.51 8.06
C ALA A 60 -4.13 8.75 9.57
N PRO A 61 -5.17 8.26 10.26
CA PRO A 61 -5.36 8.54 11.69
C PRO A 61 -4.40 7.80 12.61
N SER A 62 -3.71 6.77 12.10
CA SER A 62 -2.76 6.00 12.90
C SER A 62 -1.68 5.41 12.01
N LYS A 63 -0.60 4.95 12.64
CA LYS A 63 0.48 4.29 11.93
C LYS A 63 -0.01 3.02 11.22
N ASP A 64 -0.84 2.24 11.90
CA ASP A 64 -1.36 0.99 11.32
C ASP A 64 -2.19 1.27 10.08
N GLN A 65 -3.05 2.28 10.15
CA GLN A 65 -3.86 2.70 9.01
C GLN A 65 -2.96 3.20 7.87
N LEU A 66 -1.92 3.93 8.21
CA LEU A 66 -0.98 4.46 7.23
C LEU A 66 -0.28 3.32 6.49
N ILE A 67 0.20 2.33 7.21
CA ILE A 67 0.89 1.17 6.63
C ILE A 67 -0.05 0.40 5.72
N LEU A 68 -1.25 0.09 6.21
CA LEU A 68 -2.23 -0.69 5.43
C LEU A 68 -2.64 0.05 4.16
N MET A 69 -2.88 1.35 4.25
CA MET A 69 -3.25 2.16 3.10
C MET A 69 -2.15 2.18 2.05
N THR A 70 -0.92 2.34 2.50
CA THR A 70 0.23 2.41 1.59
C THR A 70 0.49 1.06 0.93
N MET A 71 0.39 -0.02 1.71
CA MET A 71 0.51 -1.37 1.17
C MET A 71 -0.52 -1.63 0.08
N ASP A 72 -1.75 -1.23 0.34
CA ASP A 72 -2.82 -1.41 -0.64
C ASP A 72 -2.46 -0.76 -1.97
N LYS A 73 -1.94 0.46 -1.92
CA LYS A 73 -1.52 1.17 -3.14
C LYS A 73 -0.36 0.47 -3.84
N ILE A 74 0.61 -0.02 -3.08
CA ILE A 74 1.74 -0.75 -3.64
C ILE A 74 1.26 -2.01 -4.35
N LEU A 75 0.37 -2.76 -3.72
CA LEU A 75 -0.16 -4.00 -4.29
C LEU A 75 -0.98 -3.75 -5.54
N ILE A 76 -1.77 -2.68 -5.56
CA ILE A 76 -2.54 -2.32 -6.75
C ILE A 76 -1.63 -1.98 -7.92
N LYS A 77 -0.60 -1.18 -7.68
CA LYS A 77 0.36 -0.82 -8.73
C LYS A 77 1.10 -2.04 -9.25
N LEU A 78 1.51 -2.91 -8.34
CA LEU A 78 2.21 -4.14 -8.69
C LEU A 78 1.33 -5.07 -9.52
N GLY A 79 0.06 -5.21 -9.11
CA GLY A 79 -0.89 -6.03 -9.85
C GLY A 79 -1.10 -5.52 -11.27
N LYS A 80 -1.22 -4.21 -11.44
CA LYS A 80 -1.35 -3.62 -12.77
C LYS A 80 -0.11 -3.88 -13.62
N PHE A 81 1.06 -3.68 -13.03
CA PHE A 81 2.31 -3.94 -13.73
C PHE A 81 2.41 -5.39 -14.17
N ALA A 82 2.08 -6.32 -13.29
CA ALA A 82 2.14 -7.74 -13.59
C ALA A 82 1.15 -8.12 -14.70
N LEU A 83 -0.07 -7.59 -14.63
CA LEU A 83 -1.07 -7.85 -15.67
C LEU A 83 -0.62 -7.31 -17.02
N ASP A 84 -0.09 -6.09 -17.05
CA ASP A 84 0.41 -5.52 -18.29
C ASP A 84 1.57 -6.32 -18.85
N SER A 85 2.45 -6.79 -17.98
CA SER A 85 3.62 -7.57 -18.41
C SER A 85 3.26 -8.90 -19.04
N VAL A 86 2.11 -9.48 -18.67
CA VAL A 86 1.69 -10.77 -19.22
C VAL A 86 0.56 -10.65 -20.24
N SER A 87 0.18 -9.43 -20.61
CA SER A 87 -1.00 -9.19 -21.45
C SER A 87 -0.94 -9.87 -22.81
N GLU A 88 0.25 -10.08 -23.36
CA GLU A 88 0.41 -10.69 -24.67
C GLU A 88 0.57 -12.20 -24.62
N ILE A 89 0.65 -12.78 -23.45
CA ILE A 89 0.76 -14.24 -23.31
C ILE A 89 -0.59 -14.86 -23.61
N GLN A 90 -0.62 -15.79 -24.56
CA GLN A 90 -1.86 -16.41 -25.02
C GLN A 90 -2.37 -17.50 -24.11
N SER A 91 -1.48 -18.34 -23.59
CA SER A 91 -1.87 -19.45 -22.73
C SER A 91 -2.28 -18.97 -21.34
N PRO A 92 -3.49 -19.29 -20.88
CA PRO A 92 -3.92 -18.88 -19.54
C PRO A 92 -3.01 -19.40 -18.43
N ILE A 93 -2.49 -20.61 -18.58
CA ILE A 93 -1.61 -21.20 -17.57
C ILE A 93 -0.29 -20.47 -17.52
N GLU A 94 0.32 -20.22 -18.69
CA GLU A 94 1.56 -19.47 -18.74
C GLU A 94 1.38 -18.05 -18.24
N LYS A 95 0.26 -17.43 -18.57
CA LYS A 95 -0.05 -16.09 -18.10
C LYS A 95 -0.09 -16.06 -16.58
N LEU A 96 -0.76 -17.01 -15.97
CA LEU A 96 -0.86 -17.11 -14.52
C LEU A 96 0.51 -17.36 -13.88
N GLU A 97 1.29 -18.27 -14.46
CA GLU A 97 2.62 -18.58 -13.94
C GLU A 97 3.52 -17.34 -13.96
N GLN A 98 3.53 -16.62 -15.06
CA GLN A 98 4.35 -15.41 -15.18
C GLN A 98 3.84 -14.31 -14.25
N TYR A 99 2.53 -14.15 -14.14
CA TYR A 99 1.94 -13.19 -13.22
C TYR A 99 2.41 -13.45 -11.79
N LEU A 100 2.28 -14.69 -11.34
CA LEU A 100 2.69 -15.08 -10.00
C LEU A 100 4.20 -14.92 -9.80
N PHE A 101 4.98 -15.22 -10.81
CA PHE A 101 6.42 -15.05 -10.75
C PHE A 101 6.79 -13.58 -10.54
N ILE A 102 6.19 -12.69 -11.34
CA ILE A 102 6.45 -11.25 -11.25
C ILE A 102 6.06 -10.73 -9.87
N VAL A 103 4.88 -11.12 -9.39
CA VAL A 103 4.41 -10.68 -8.08
C VAL A 103 5.34 -11.19 -6.97
N ASN A 104 5.74 -12.44 -7.03
CA ASN A 104 6.63 -13.02 -6.02
C ASN A 104 8.00 -12.34 -6.01
N GLN A 105 8.54 -12.04 -7.19
CA GLN A 105 9.83 -11.36 -7.29
C GLN A 105 9.77 -9.95 -6.68
N ALA A 106 8.67 -9.26 -6.94
CA ALA A 106 8.53 -7.88 -6.50
C ALA A 106 8.27 -7.77 -5.00
N VAL A 107 7.47 -8.69 -4.44
CA VAL A 107 7.10 -8.61 -3.02
C VAL A 107 7.95 -9.49 -2.10
N GLY A 108 8.75 -10.41 -2.65
CA GLY A 108 9.48 -11.42 -1.90
C GLY A 108 10.11 -10.95 -0.59
N PRO A 109 11.36 -10.44 -0.61
CA PRO A 109 12.03 -10.05 0.64
C PRO A 109 11.36 -8.88 1.34
N LYS A 110 10.82 -7.93 0.57
CA LYS A 110 10.14 -6.75 1.13
C LYS A 110 8.83 -7.12 1.79
N PHE A 111 8.12 -8.06 1.20
CA PHE A 111 6.83 -8.48 1.72
C PHE A 111 6.95 -9.14 3.09
N ASN A 112 8.05 -9.84 3.34
CA ASN A 112 8.27 -10.44 4.65
C ASN A 112 8.30 -9.42 5.77
N THR A 113 8.87 -8.24 5.51
CA THR A 113 8.89 -7.15 6.48
C THR A 113 7.47 -6.64 6.75
N PHE A 114 6.70 -6.42 5.69
CA PHE A 114 5.31 -6.00 5.82
C PHE A 114 4.47 -7.05 6.52
N LEU A 115 4.69 -8.31 6.19
CA LEU A 115 3.92 -9.40 6.78
C LEU A 115 4.13 -9.47 8.28
N LYS A 116 5.35 -9.25 8.74
CA LYS A 116 5.63 -9.20 10.17
C LYS A 116 4.87 -8.08 10.86
N ASP A 117 4.82 -6.91 10.23
CA ASP A 117 4.07 -5.78 10.78
C ASP A 117 2.59 -6.07 10.84
N ILE A 118 2.03 -6.69 9.80
CA ILE A 118 0.63 -7.08 9.78
C ILE A 118 0.33 -8.13 10.84
N GLU A 119 1.22 -9.09 11.01
CA GLU A 119 1.07 -10.12 12.03
C GLU A 119 1.04 -9.53 13.44
N LYS A 120 1.85 -8.51 13.69
CA LYS A 120 1.83 -7.80 14.97
C LYS A 120 0.47 -7.14 15.21
N ILE A 121 -0.08 -6.50 14.18
CA ILE A 121 -1.39 -5.86 14.28
C ILE A 121 -2.46 -6.90 14.58
N ASN A 122 -2.49 -7.98 13.80
CA ASN A 122 -3.45 -9.06 13.99
C ASN A 122 -3.23 -9.78 15.33
N GLY A 123 -1.98 -9.98 15.69
CA GLY A 123 -1.63 -10.59 16.96
C GLY A 123 -2.16 -9.81 18.15
N SER A 124 -2.02 -8.49 18.11
CA SER A 124 -2.57 -7.63 19.15
C SER A 124 -4.08 -7.76 19.24
N GLN A 125 -4.75 -7.80 18.10
CA GLN A 125 -6.21 -7.96 18.07
C GLN A 125 -6.64 -9.32 18.59
N LYS A 126 -5.91 -10.36 18.26
CA LYS A 126 -6.24 -11.71 18.74
C LYS A 126 -6.02 -11.87 20.22
N MET A 127 -5.05 -11.17 20.75
CA MET A 127 -4.76 -11.24 22.18
C MET A 127 -5.69 -10.37 23.02
N ALA A 128 -6.32 -9.43 22.38
CA ALA A 128 -7.32 -8.62 23.03
C ALA A 128 -8.64 -9.36 23.13
#